data_1cff60c84492345579347a60a7a9269e
#
_entry.id   1cff60c84492345579347a60a7a9269e
#
_cell.length_a   1.000
_cell.length_b   1.000
_cell.length_c   1.000
_cell.angle_alpha   90.00
_cell.angle_beta   90.00
_cell.angle_gamma   90.00
#
_symmetry.space_group_name_H-M   'P 1'
#
loop_
_entity.id
_entity.type
_entity.pdbx_description
1 polymer ?
#
loop_
_entity_poly.entity_id
_entity_poly.type
_entity_poly.pdbx_seq_one_letter_code
_entity_poly.pdbx_strand_id
1 'polypeptide(L)'
;MTTTPDAVDPALHPGRAQLRLVDLARPVCDRHGLALAGGHALRAHGVPACDQDGITLVATGTTDLPRAAAELALAYRTVGGVVAERPGTPRLEQFSVRLTLGGRAHTVELRKEPLGHRPVRLALGGPDPAEPEPAAPEPAGPEPVGPEPDSATGTPLVVDTVALEDAAALTTALLVDRALPRDLIDVHALTACYREGELLALATGLDAEFQPAALADRLETLAEAADGRFRARGLPGGEVDALKRWALAWAQDLRLDLLETREAADGLHDPYLEDVEAREDLADQAPGAGRQYDL
;
A
#
# COMPACT_ATOMS: atom_id res chain seq x y z
N MET A 1 -34.02 -18.94 -30.72
CA MET A 1 -34.04 -18.59 -29.30
C MET A 1 -32.70 -17.92 -29.00
N THR A 2 -32.65 -16.64 -29.09
CA THR A 2 -31.47 -15.81 -28.83
C THR A 2 -31.47 -15.45 -27.36
N THR A 3 -30.60 -16.08 -26.61
CA THR A 3 -30.34 -15.73 -25.19
C THR A 3 -29.68 -14.36 -25.16
N THR A 4 -30.41 -13.38 -24.72
CA THR A 4 -29.88 -12.04 -24.41
C THR A 4 -28.82 -12.21 -23.32
N PRO A 5 -27.58 -11.70 -23.48
CA PRO A 5 -26.61 -11.73 -22.41
C PRO A 5 -27.17 -10.95 -21.21
N ASP A 6 -27.15 -11.57 -20.04
CA ASP A 6 -27.55 -10.98 -18.77
C ASP A 6 -27.01 -9.55 -18.67
N ALA A 7 -27.94 -8.60 -18.62
CA ALA A 7 -27.61 -7.22 -18.31
C ALA A 7 -26.94 -7.22 -16.92
N VAL A 8 -25.67 -6.91 -16.87
CA VAL A 8 -24.93 -6.69 -15.63
C VAL A 8 -25.68 -5.61 -14.87
N ASP A 9 -26.22 -5.99 -13.70
CA ASP A 9 -26.99 -5.08 -12.85
C ASP A 9 -26.09 -3.88 -12.47
N PRO A 10 -26.40 -2.65 -12.93
CA PRO A 10 -25.60 -1.47 -12.64
C PRO A 10 -25.57 -1.09 -11.15
N ALA A 11 -26.40 -1.78 -10.31
CA ALA A 11 -26.44 -1.56 -8.87
C ALA A 11 -25.28 -2.24 -8.09
N LEU A 12 -24.47 -3.09 -8.73
CA LEU A 12 -23.31 -3.70 -8.12
C LEU A 12 -22.03 -2.90 -8.44
N HIS A 13 -21.92 -1.72 -7.86
CA HIS A 13 -20.64 -1.01 -7.83
C HIS A 13 -19.54 -1.94 -7.32
N PRO A 14 -18.33 -2.00 -7.95
CA PRO A 14 -17.21 -2.80 -7.47
C PRO A 14 -16.95 -2.65 -5.97
N GLY A 15 -17.17 -1.47 -5.42
CA GLY A 15 -17.06 -1.16 -4.00
C GLY A 15 -18.02 -1.94 -3.09
N ARG A 16 -19.26 -2.23 -3.51
CA ARG A 16 -20.22 -2.99 -2.68
C ARG A 16 -19.82 -4.46 -2.49
N ALA A 17 -19.30 -5.10 -3.53
CA ALA A 17 -18.82 -6.49 -3.42
C ALA A 17 -17.64 -6.60 -2.46
N GLN A 18 -16.74 -5.64 -2.49
CA GLN A 18 -15.57 -5.57 -1.61
C GLN A 18 -15.99 -5.27 -0.17
N LEU A 19 -16.90 -4.31 0.06
CA LEU A 19 -17.47 -4.04 1.38
C LEU A 19 -18.13 -5.30 1.95
N ARG A 20 -18.82 -6.08 1.11
CA ARG A 20 -19.40 -7.36 1.53
C ARG A 20 -18.34 -8.39 1.92
N LEU A 21 -17.21 -8.45 1.19
CA LEU A 21 -16.08 -9.31 1.57
C LEU A 21 -15.51 -8.91 2.92
N VAL A 22 -15.33 -7.63 3.17
CA VAL A 22 -14.82 -7.11 4.44
C VAL A 22 -15.79 -7.38 5.59
N ASP A 23 -17.10 -7.17 5.39
CA ASP A 23 -18.12 -7.45 6.39
C ASP A 23 -18.14 -8.94 6.79
N LEU A 24 -18.06 -9.83 5.82
CA LEU A 24 -17.97 -11.28 6.05
C LEU A 24 -16.65 -11.69 6.73
N ALA A 25 -15.57 -10.98 6.46
CA ALA A 25 -14.25 -11.22 7.05
C ALA A 25 -14.18 -10.74 8.51
N ARG A 26 -14.93 -9.71 8.89
CA ARG A 26 -14.82 -9.00 10.18
C ARG A 26 -14.78 -9.94 11.41
N PRO A 27 -15.67 -10.95 11.58
CA PRO A 27 -15.61 -11.80 12.77
C PRO A 27 -14.31 -12.62 12.87
N VAL A 28 -13.69 -12.94 11.73
CA VAL A 28 -12.41 -13.64 11.68
C VAL A 28 -11.28 -12.65 11.94
N CYS A 29 -11.35 -11.44 11.37
CA CYS A 29 -10.40 -10.37 11.62
C CYS A 29 -10.32 -10.05 13.12
N ASP A 30 -11.46 -9.84 13.78
CA ASP A 30 -11.53 -9.57 15.23
C ASP A 30 -10.91 -10.69 16.06
N ARG A 31 -11.09 -11.96 15.66
CA ARG A 31 -10.56 -13.13 16.39
C ARG A 31 -9.05 -13.30 16.22
N HIS A 32 -8.54 -13.02 15.04
CA HIS A 32 -7.12 -13.25 14.68
C HIS A 32 -6.26 -11.99 14.70
N GLY A 33 -6.83 -10.82 15.05
CA GLY A 33 -6.14 -9.54 15.04
C GLY A 33 -5.67 -9.13 13.64
N LEU A 34 -6.52 -9.35 12.62
CA LEU A 34 -6.25 -8.92 11.26
C LEU A 34 -6.76 -7.49 11.05
N ALA A 35 -5.95 -6.65 10.43
CA ALA A 35 -6.32 -5.29 10.06
C ALA A 35 -6.42 -5.15 8.54
N LEU A 36 -7.37 -4.34 8.08
CA LEU A 36 -7.52 -3.99 6.67
C LEU A 36 -6.34 -3.14 6.22
N ALA A 37 -5.78 -3.45 5.04
CA ALA A 37 -4.64 -2.78 4.45
C ALA A 37 -4.86 -2.48 2.96
N GLY A 38 -3.82 -1.95 2.30
CA GLY A 38 -3.86 -1.60 0.88
C GLY A 38 -4.80 -0.45 0.57
N GLY A 39 -5.30 -0.34 -0.66
CA GLY A 39 -6.11 0.78 -1.11
C GLY A 39 -7.40 1.00 -0.32
N HIS A 40 -7.97 -0.04 0.29
CA HIS A 40 -9.14 0.11 1.16
C HIS A 40 -8.78 0.82 2.48
N ALA A 41 -7.60 0.55 3.04
CA ALA A 41 -7.10 1.27 4.20
C ALA A 41 -6.84 2.73 3.86
N LEU A 42 -6.20 3.01 2.72
CA LEU A 42 -5.97 4.38 2.26
C LEU A 42 -7.28 5.17 2.14
N ARG A 43 -8.29 4.59 1.50
CA ARG A 43 -9.62 5.22 1.38
C ARG A 43 -10.29 5.45 2.74
N ALA A 44 -10.18 4.50 3.67
CA ALA A 44 -10.70 4.67 5.02
C ALA A 44 -10.04 5.84 5.76
N HIS A 45 -8.79 6.17 5.43
CA HIS A 45 -8.06 7.34 5.92
C HIS A 45 -8.33 8.62 5.10
N GLY A 46 -9.20 8.56 4.07
CA GLY A 46 -9.49 9.72 3.22
C GLY A 46 -8.47 9.97 2.11
N VAL A 47 -7.55 9.03 1.86
CA VAL A 47 -6.61 9.10 0.74
C VAL A 47 -7.24 8.44 -0.49
N PRO A 48 -7.41 9.14 -1.62
CA PRO A 48 -7.93 8.54 -2.84
C PRO A 48 -6.97 7.44 -3.31
N ALA A 49 -7.46 6.21 -3.41
CA ALA A 49 -6.68 5.06 -3.84
C ALA A 49 -7.31 4.39 -5.05
N CYS A 50 -6.48 3.73 -5.84
CA CYS A 50 -6.89 2.98 -7.01
C CYS A 50 -7.88 1.86 -6.64
N ASP A 51 -8.81 1.56 -7.54
CA ASP A 51 -9.73 0.43 -7.34
C ASP A 51 -8.96 -0.88 -7.24
N GLN A 52 -9.26 -1.63 -6.18
CA GLN A 52 -8.66 -2.92 -5.88
C GLN A 52 -9.54 -4.06 -6.39
N ASP A 53 -8.92 -5.10 -6.95
CA ASP A 53 -9.65 -6.30 -7.37
C ASP A 53 -10.00 -7.25 -6.19
N GLY A 54 -9.75 -6.84 -4.95
CA GLY A 54 -9.93 -7.65 -3.76
C GLY A 54 -9.62 -6.89 -2.48
N ILE A 55 -9.40 -7.60 -1.40
CA ILE A 55 -9.05 -7.05 -0.09
C ILE A 55 -7.69 -7.58 0.37
N THR A 56 -6.94 -6.74 1.06
CA THR A 56 -5.68 -7.10 1.72
C THR A 56 -5.87 -6.97 3.23
N LEU A 57 -5.54 -8.02 3.94
CA LEU A 57 -5.57 -8.09 5.40
C LEU A 57 -4.14 -8.31 5.91
N VAL A 58 -3.76 -7.60 6.95
CA VAL A 58 -2.43 -7.70 7.55
C VAL A 58 -2.57 -8.21 8.98
N ALA A 59 -1.69 -9.13 9.35
CA ALA A 59 -1.55 -9.67 10.68
C ALA A 59 -0.19 -9.32 11.26
N THR A 60 -0.13 -9.11 12.57
CA THR A 60 1.13 -8.98 13.30
C THR A 60 1.68 -10.34 13.75
N GLY A 61 2.95 -10.35 14.09
CA GLY A 61 3.89 -11.46 14.39
C GLY A 61 3.37 -12.82 14.88
N THR A 62 2.37 -12.90 15.75
CA THR A 62 1.97 -14.16 16.41
C THR A 62 0.78 -14.87 15.73
N THR A 63 0.16 -14.25 14.74
CA THR A 63 -1.02 -14.80 14.06
C THR A 63 -0.66 -16.03 13.23
N ASP A 64 -1.45 -17.09 13.37
CA ASP A 64 -1.41 -18.27 12.50
C ASP A 64 -2.17 -17.96 11.19
N LEU A 65 -1.43 -17.51 10.17
CA LEU A 65 -2.03 -17.13 8.88
C LEU A 65 -2.78 -18.27 8.19
N PRO A 66 -2.25 -19.51 8.08
CA PRO A 66 -2.97 -20.61 7.46
C PRO A 66 -4.32 -20.88 8.13
N ARG A 67 -4.38 -20.81 9.44
CA ARG A 67 -5.63 -20.97 10.20
C ARG A 67 -6.61 -19.83 9.93
N ALA A 68 -6.13 -18.59 9.98
CA ALA A 68 -6.97 -17.43 9.69
C ALA A 68 -7.50 -17.47 8.24
N ALA A 69 -6.67 -17.86 7.26
CA ALA A 69 -7.07 -18.04 5.87
C ALA A 69 -8.14 -19.13 5.71
N ALA A 70 -7.98 -20.27 6.39
CA ALA A 70 -8.96 -21.36 6.36
C ALA A 70 -10.31 -20.93 6.96
N GLU A 71 -10.31 -20.19 8.07
CA GLU A 71 -11.53 -19.66 8.70
C GLU A 71 -12.22 -18.61 7.81
N LEU A 72 -11.46 -17.72 7.15
CA LEU A 72 -11.99 -16.78 6.16
C LEU A 72 -12.60 -17.49 4.96
N ALA A 73 -11.87 -18.46 4.40
CA ALA A 73 -12.38 -19.28 3.29
C ALA A 73 -13.69 -19.99 3.65
N LEU A 74 -13.78 -20.51 4.88
CA LEU A 74 -15.02 -21.12 5.39
C LEU A 74 -16.15 -20.09 5.50
N ALA A 75 -15.88 -18.89 6.05
CA ALA A 75 -16.87 -17.82 6.15
C ALA A 75 -17.45 -17.44 4.79
N TYR A 76 -16.62 -17.34 3.75
CA TYR A 76 -17.10 -17.05 2.40
C TYR A 76 -17.89 -18.22 1.79
N ARG A 77 -17.46 -19.48 2.02
CA ARG A 77 -18.20 -20.66 1.55
C ARG A 77 -19.59 -20.78 2.21
N THR A 78 -19.71 -20.39 3.47
CA THR A 78 -20.99 -20.45 4.22
C THR A 78 -22.09 -19.60 3.58
N VAL A 79 -21.72 -18.51 2.91
CA VAL A 79 -22.67 -17.65 2.17
C VAL A 79 -22.76 -18.00 0.68
N GLY A 80 -22.31 -19.17 0.29
CA GLY A 80 -22.36 -19.65 -1.11
C GLY A 80 -21.22 -19.15 -1.99
N GLY A 81 -20.16 -18.58 -1.41
CA GLY A 81 -18.97 -18.16 -2.15
C GLY A 81 -18.16 -19.36 -2.64
N VAL A 82 -17.67 -19.27 -3.89
CA VAL A 82 -16.70 -20.22 -4.44
C VAL A 82 -15.30 -19.71 -4.13
N VAL A 83 -14.55 -20.49 -3.36
CA VAL A 83 -13.18 -20.14 -2.94
C VAL A 83 -12.18 -21.05 -3.64
N ALA A 84 -11.19 -20.45 -4.32
CA ALA A 84 -10.07 -21.15 -4.90
C ALA A 84 -8.78 -20.72 -4.20
N GLU A 85 -8.20 -21.64 -3.44
CA GLU A 85 -6.98 -21.42 -2.68
C GLU A 85 -5.76 -21.47 -3.60
N ARG A 86 -4.71 -20.76 -3.22
CA ARG A 86 -3.40 -20.76 -3.88
C ARG A 86 -2.34 -21.22 -2.88
N PRO A 87 -1.23 -21.81 -3.33
CA PRO A 87 -0.13 -22.13 -2.44
C PRO A 87 0.34 -20.88 -1.70
N GLY A 88 0.34 -20.93 -0.39
CA GLY A 88 0.79 -19.85 0.49
C GLY A 88 2.28 -19.95 0.82
N THR A 89 2.78 -18.94 1.50
CA THR A 89 4.09 -18.90 2.15
C THR A 89 3.91 -18.57 3.64
N PRO A 90 4.93 -18.70 4.49
CA PRO A 90 4.81 -18.36 5.91
C PRO A 90 4.38 -16.89 6.18
N ARG A 91 4.56 -16.00 5.19
CA ARG A 91 4.21 -14.57 5.29
C ARG A 91 3.03 -14.14 4.42
N LEU A 92 2.55 -15.01 3.53
CA LEU A 92 1.51 -14.66 2.57
C LEU A 92 0.59 -15.84 2.33
N GLU A 93 -0.69 -15.68 2.64
CA GLU A 93 -1.78 -16.55 2.20
C GLU A 93 -2.65 -15.80 1.22
N GLN A 94 -3.02 -16.46 0.13
CA GLN A 94 -3.82 -15.85 -0.92
C GLN A 94 -4.85 -16.83 -1.46
N PHE A 95 -6.08 -16.36 -1.64
CA PHE A 95 -7.13 -17.11 -2.31
C PHE A 95 -8.05 -16.18 -3.11
N SER A 96 -8.71 -16.71 -4.10
CA SER A 96 -9.74 -15.97 -4.83
C SER A 96 -11.13 -16.40 -4.36
N VAL A 97 -12.01 -15.40 -4.21
CA VAL A 97 -13.40 -15.60 -3.81
C VAL A 97 -14.32 -15.07 -4.90
N ARG A 98 -15.28 -15.88 -5.32
CA ARG A 98 -16.39 -15.45 -6.16
C ARG A 98 -17.68 -15.54 -5.36
N LEU A 99 -18.23 -14.40 -4.98
CA LEU A 99 -19.55 -14.33 -4.38
C LEU A 99 -20.61 -14.41 -5.48
N THR A 100 -21.72 -15.07 -5.20
CA THR A 100 -22.83 -15.32 -6.16
C THR A 100 -23.46 -14.03 -6.69
N LEU A 101 -23.33 -12.93 -5.96
CA LEU A 101 -23.95 -11.63 -6.25
C LEU A 101 -23.19 -10.74 -7.25
N GLY A 102 -22.12 -11.21 -7.90
CA GLY A 102 -21.38 -10.32 -8.80
C GLY A 102 -20.56 -10.99 -9.90
N GLY A 103 -20.63 -12.31 -10.03
CA GLY A 103 -19.96 -13.05 -11.13
C GLY A 103 -18.43 -12.95 -11.21
N ARG A 104 -17.83 -11.89 -10.65
CA ARG A 104 -16.39 -11.61 -10.65
C ARG A 104 -15.69 -12.27 -9.45
N ALA A 105 -14.51 -12.82 -9.68
CA ALA A 105 -13.66 -13.30 -8.62
C ALA A 105 -12.85 -12.15 -8.01
N HIS A 106 -12.80 -12.09 -6.68
CA HIS A 106 -12.01 -11.14 -5.93
C HIS A 106 -10.83 -11.86 -5.25
N THR A 107 -9.71 -11.21 -5.13
CA THR A 107 -8.56 -11.74 -4.39
C THR A 107 -8.67 -11.34 -2.93
N VAL A 108 -8.49 -12.30 -2.03
CA VAL A 108 -8.28 -12.06 -0.60
C VAL A 108 -6.84 -12.42 -0.30
N GLU A 109 -6.10 -11.45 0.19
CA GLU A 109 -4.68 -11.56 0.51
C GLU A 109 -4.47 -11.34 2.00
N LEU A 110 -3.85 -12.29 2.68
CA LEU A 110 -3.43 -12.17 4.07
C LEU A 110 -1.91 -12.09 4.10
N ARG A 111 -1.40 -11.05 4.70
CA ARG A 111 0.04 -10.81 4.83
C ARG A 111 0.44 -10.75 6.30
N LYS A 112 1.65 -11.21 6.58
CA LYS A 112 2.26 -11.05 7.89
C LYS A 112 3.34 -10.00 7.78
N GLU A 113 3.05 -8.83 8.34
CA GLU A 113 3.93 -7.67 8.25
C GLU A 113 4.20 -7.10 9.65
N PRO A 114 5.40 -6.60 9.90
CA PRO A 114 5.66 -5.83 11.11
C PRO A 114 4.91 -4.49 10.98
N LEU A 115 4.03 -4.19 11.92
CA LEU A 115 3.37 -2.88 12.00
C LEU A 115 4.07 -2.04 13.06
N GLY A 116 4.35 -0.77 12.74
CA GLY A 116 4.93 0.21 13.67
C GLY A 116 3.89 0.75 14.64
N HIS A 117 2.62 0.74 14.24
CA HIS A 117 1.51 1.34 14.97
C HIS A 117 0.39 0.32 15.21
N ARG A 118 -0.43 0.61 16.21
CA ARG A 118 -1.63 -0.19 16.46
C ARG A 118 -2.68 0.11 15.37
N PRO A 119 -3.41 -0.92 14.88
CA PRO A 119 -4.55 -0.70 14.02
C PRO A 119 -5.57 0.25 14.63
N VAL A 120 -6.21 1.04 13.79
CA VAL A 120 -7.24 2.01 14.15
C VAL A 120 -8.60 1.57 13.63
N ARG A 121 -9.66 1.88 14.36
CA ARG A 121 -11.04 1.57 13.94
C ARG A 121 -11.57 2.67 13.05
N LEU A 122 -11.83 2.34 11.78
CA LEU A 122 -12.34 3.28 10.79
C LEU A 122 -13.62 2.77 10.15
N ALA A 123 -14.46 3.70 9.73
CA ALA A 123 -15.67 3.41 8.98
C ALA A 123 -15.34 3.28 7.48
N LEU A 124 -15.80 2.18 6.86
CA LEU A 124 -15.76 1.99 5.42
C LEU A 124 -17.13 2.32 4.84
N GLY A 125 -17.15 2.93 3.64
CA GLY A 125 -18.40 3.18 2.92
C GLY A 125 -19.12 4.45 3.39
N GLY A 126 -18.39 5.47 3.82
CA GLY A 126 -18.89 6.85 3.86
C GLY A 126 -19.23 7.34 2.43
N PRO A 127 -20.02 8.42 2.29
CA PRO A 127 -20.30 8.99 0.99
C PRO A 127 -18.96 9.25 0.27
N ASP A 128 -18.90 8.84 -1.00
CA ASP A 128 -17.75 9.12 -1.86
C ASP A 128 -17.56 10.65 -1.90
N PRO A 129 -16.39 11.18 -1.49
CA PRO A 129 -16.16 12.62 -1.55
C PRO A 129 -16.26 13.19 -2.98
N ALA A 130 -16.28 12.31 -3.99
CA ALA A 130 -16.51 12.68 -5.39
C ALA A 130 -18.01 12.72 -5.78
N GLU A 131 -18.94 12.21 -4.95
CA GLU A 131 -20.36 12.45 -5.18
C GLU A 131 -20.70 13.88 -4.72
N PRO A 132 -21.15 14.76 -5.64
CA PRO A 132 -21.62 16.09 -5.24
C PRO A 132 -22.76 15.92 -4.23
N GLU A 133 -22.67 16.66 -3.10
CA GLU A 133 -23.79 16.73 -2.16
C GLU A 133 -25.10 16.89 -2.96
N PRO A 134 -26.12 16.05 -2.68
CA PRO A 134 -27.41 16.23 -3.33
C PRO A 134 -27.88 17.67 -3.08
N ALA A 135 -28.05 18.42 -4.16
CA ALA A 135 -28.51 19.79 -4.09
C ALA A 135 -29.73 19.86 -3.15
N ALA A 136 -29.70 20.80 -2.21
CA ALA A 136 -30.79 20.98 -1.26
C ALA A 136 -32.15 20.92 -2.01
N PRO A 137 -33.12 20.12 -1.54
CA PRO A 137 -34.38 19.96 -2.24
C PRO A 137 -35.07 21.32 -2.38
N GLU A 138 -35.37 21.68 -3.64
CA GLU A 138 -36.31 22.77 -3.87
C GLU A 138 -37.65 22.46 -3.17
N PRO A 139 -38.40 23.46 -2.65
CA PRO A 139 -39.61 23.24 -1.91
C PRO A 139 -40.63 22.52 -2.78
N ALA A 140 -40.89 21.27 -2.44
CA ALA A 140 -41.75 20.35 -3.17
C ALA A 140 -43.21 20.74 -3.07
N GLY A 141 -43.89 20.76 -4.24
CA GLY A 141 -45.34 20.66 -4.30
C GLY A 141 -45.82 19.25 -3.85
N PRO A 142 -47.14 19.06 -3.58
CA PRO A 142 -47.65 17.83 -2.97
C PRO A 142 -47.42 16.60 -3.85
N GLU A 143 -46.65 15.63 -3.34
CA GLU A 143 -46.29 14.39 -4.00
C GLU A 143 -47.39 13.32 -3.96
N PRO A 144 -47.50 12.49 -5.03
CA PRO A 144 -48.23 11.24 -4.93
C PRO A 144 -47.43 10.20 -4.14
N VAL A 145 -48.08 9.58 -3.16
CA VAL A 145 -47.55 8.51 -2.33
C VAL A 145 -47.26 7.28 -3.21
N GLY A 146 -45.98 7.20 -3.67
CA GLY A 146 -45.42 5.97 -4.22
C GLY A 146 -44.57 5.25 -3.15
N PRO A 147 -44.28 3.94 -3.30
CA PRO A 147 -43.46 3.24 -2.34
C PRO A 147 -42.07 3.93 -2.21
N GLU A 148 -41.72 4.20 -0.96
CA GLU A 148 -40.44 4.84 -0.64
C GLU A 148 -39.26 4.06 -1.27
N PRO A 149 -38.34 4.72 -2.00
CA PRO A 149 -37.10 4.08 -2.35
C PRO A 149 -36.34 3.76 -1.05
N ASP A 150 -35.95 2.48 -0.90
CA ASP A 150 -35.08 2.02 0.18
C ASP A 150 -33.88 2.99 0.32
N SER A 151 -34.01 3.91 1.26
CA SER A 151 -32.92 4.78 1.69
C SER A 151 -31.87 3.87 2.33
N ALA A 152 -30.88 3.45 1.54
CA ALA A 152 -29.74 2.67 1.99
C ALA A 152 -28.82 3.54 2.86
N THR A 153 -29.34 4.07 3.98
CA THR A 153 -28.55 4.51 5.12
C THR A 153 -28.04 3.28 5.86
N GLY A 154 -27.19 2.48 5.15
CA GLY A 154 -26.50 1.37 5.77
C GLY A 154 -25.59 1.91 6.88
N THR A 155 -25.70 1.36 8.07
CA THR A 155 -24.75 1.61 9.16
C THR A 155 -23.34 1.43 8.62
N PRO A 156 -22.45 2.42 8.78
CA PRO A 156 -21.09 2.32 8.25
C PRO A 156 -20.38 1.09 8.81
N LEU A 157 -19.72 0.34 7.94
CA LEU A 157 -18.96 -0.84 8.33
C LEU A 157 -17.68 -0.41 9.03
N VAL A 158 -17.62 -0.58 10.35
CA VAL A 158 -16.45 -0.25 11.16
C VAL A 158 -15.53 -1.46 11.27
N VAL A 159 -14.26 -1.31 10.90
CA VAL A 159 -13.25 -2.37 10.91
C VAL A 159 -11.91 -1.86 11.43
N ASP A 160 -11.10 -2.78 11.96
CA ASP A 160 -9.71 -2.49 12.29
C ASP A 160 -8.91 -2.33 10.99
N THR A 161 -8.26 -1.19 10.85
CA THR A 161 -7.50 -0.77 9.67
C THR A 161 -6.08 -0.43 10.11
N VAL A 162 -5.07 -0.75 9.34
CA VAL A 162 -3.70 -0.32 9.64
C VAL A 162 -3.64 1.21 9.78
N ALA A 163 -2.78 1.73 10.65
CA ALA A 163 -2.56 3.17 10.79
C ALA A 163 -2.08 3.77 9.46
N LEU A 164 -2.31 5.06 9.23
CA LEU A 164 -1.98 5.69 7.95
C LEU A 164 -0.48 5.60 7.63
N GLU A 165 0.37 5.75 8.64
CA GLU A 165 1.82 5.61 8.54
C GLU A 165 2.23 4.21 8.06
N ASP A 166 1.64 3.16 8.66
CA ASP A 166 1.89 1.77 8.25
C ASP A 166 1.29 1.49 6.86
N ALA A 167 0.12 2.05 6.53
CA ALA A 167 -0.46 1.95 5.20
C ALA A 167 0.43 2.58 4.13
N ALA A 168 1.00 3.76 4.42
CA ALA A 168 1.93 4.46 3.54
C ALA A 168 3.23 3.66 3.35
N ALA A 169 3.81 3.16 4.45
CA ALA A 169 5.01 2.32 4.43
C ALA A 169 4.81 1.05 3.59
N LEU A 170 3.73 0.31 3.86
CA LEU A 170 3.39 -0.93 3.14
C LEU A 170 3.13 -0.66 1.65
N THR A 171 2.42 0.43 1.31
CA THR A 171 2.12 0.77 -0.09
C THR A 171 3.40 1.11 -0.85
N THR A 172 4.32 1.85 -0.22
CA THR A 172 5.63 2.20 -0.81
C THR A 172 6.51 0.94 -0.98
N ALA A 173 6.55 0.06 0.00
CA ALA A 173 7.28 -1.20 -0.09
C ALA A 173 6.71 -2.11 -1.20
N LEU A 174 5.38 -2.20 -1.31
CA LEU A 174 4.71 -2.99 -2.37
C LEU A 174 4.97 -2.46 -3.78
N LEU A 175 5.23 -1.16 -3.94
CA LEU A 175 5.66 -0.60 -5.23
C LEU A 175 6.99 -1.20 -5.68
N VAL A 176 7.94 -1.41 -4.75
CA VAL A 176 9.22 -2.07 -5.04
C VAL A 176 9.02 -3.54 -5.42
N ASP A 177 8.19 -4.26 -4.67
CA ASP A 177 7.97 -5.70 -4.86
C ASP A 177 7.26 -6.02 -6.18
N ARG A 178 6.22 -5.27 -6.51
CA ARG A 178 5.28 -5.63 -7.59
C ARG A 178 5.40 -4.78 -8.84
N ALA A 179 5.84 -3.52 -8.72
CA ALA A 179 5.94 -2.55 -9.80
C ALA A 179 4.66 -2.49 -10.67
N LEU A 180 3.49 -2.37 -10.04
CA LEU A 180 2.22 -2.27 -10.74
C LEU A 180 1.78 -0.82 -10.87
N PRO A 181 1.11 -0.42 -11.97
CA PRO A 181 0.59 0.93 -12.14
C PRO A 181 -0.29 1.42 -11.00
N ARG A 182 -1.10 0.54 -10.40
CA ARG A 182 -1.94 0.88 -9.25
C ARG A 182 -1.12 1.25 -8.02
N ASP A 183 0.00 0.54 -7.78
CA ASP A 183 0.86 0.83 -6.62
C ASP A 183 1.51 2.22 -6.77
N LEU A 184 1.89 2.61 -8.00
CA LEU A 184 2.38 3.95 -8.28
C LEU A 184 1.30 5.04 -8.08
N ILE A 185 0.06 4.77 -8.51
CA ILE A 185 -1.07 5.67 -8.31
C ILE A 185 -1.32 5.88 -6.81
N ASP A 186 -1.35 4.78 -6.04
CA ASP A 186 -1.60 4.81 -4.60
C ASP A 186 -0.47 5.54 -3.85
N VAL A 187 0.80 5.32 -4.21
CA VAL A 187 1.94 6.05 -3.63
C VAL A 187 1.89 7.53 -4.00
N HIS A 188 1.56 7.88 -5.24
CA HIS A 188 1.39 9.28 -5.63
C HIS A 188 0.24 9.96 -4.85
N ALA A 189 -0.86 9.26 -4.62
CA ALA A 189 -1.97 9.82 -3.83
C ALA A 189 -1.55 10.12 -2.38
N LEU A 190 -0.63 9.34 -1.80
CA LEU A 190 -0.06 9.58 -0.47
C LEU A 190 0.77 10.86 -0.40
N THR A 191 1.22 11.44 -1.52
CA THR A 191 1.95 12.72 -1.51
C THR A 191 1.08 13.91 -1.07
N ALA A 192 -0.24 13.73 -1.01
CA ALA A 192 -1.14 14.69 -0.36
C ALA A 192 -0.96 14.75 1.18
N CYS A 193 -0.43 13.68 1.79
CA CYS A 193 -0.25 13.56 3.24
C CYS A 193 1.22 13.59 3.67
N TYR A 194 2.12 13.08 2.83
CA TYR A 194 3.53 12.88 3.12
C TYR A 194 4.42 13.38 1.97
N ARG A 195 5.60 13.91 2.30
CA ARG A 195 6.63 14.17 1.30
C ARG A 195 7.31 12.87 0.89
N GLU A 196 7.94 12.85 -0.28
CA GLU A 196 8.65 11.67 -0.80
C GLU A 196 9.70 11.11 0.18
N GLY A 197 10.46 12.00 0.82
CA GLY A 197 11.44 11.62 1.85
C GLY A 197 10.80 11.00 3.10
N GLU A 198 9.58 11.42 3.48
CA GLU A 198 8.84 10.84 4.59
C GLU A 198 8.30 9.45 4.21
N LEU A 199 7.80 9.27 2.99
CA LEU A 199 7.39 7.96 2.46
C LEU A 199 8.56 6.97 2.44
N LEU A 200 9.74 7.45 2.02
CA LEU A 200 10.97 6.67 2.06
C LEU A 200 11.37 6.26 3.48
N ALA A 201 11.33 7.21 4.41
CA ALA A 201 11.64 6.95 5.82
C ALA A 201 10.66 5.95 6.46
N LEU A 202 9.36 6.06 6.17
CA LEU A 202 8.33 5.12 6.65
C LEU A 202 8.57 3.71 6.09
N ALA A 203 8.85 3.57 4.79
CA ALA A 203 9.11 2.29 4.16
C ALA A 203 10.38 1.62 4.72
N THR A 204 11.47 2.38 4.86
CA THR A 204 12.74 1.90 5.45
C THR A 204 12.59 1.54 6.91
N GLY A 205 11.75 2.28 7.67
CA GLY A 205 11.48 1.99 9.08
C GLY A 205 10.66 0.72 9.28
N LEU A 206 9.80 0.38 8.32
CA LEU A 206 8.98 -0.84 8.37
C LEU A 206 9.76 -2.08 7.93
N ASP A 207 10.59 -1.95 6.90
CA ASP A 207 11.36 -3.05 6.32
C ASP A 207 12.85 -2.66 6.23
N ALA A 208 13.66 -3.28 7.08
CA ALA A 208 15.11 -3.07 7.11
C ALA A 208 15.83 -3.53 5.82
N GLU A 209 15.19 -4.38 5.00
CA GLU A 209 15.71 -4.82 3.71
C GLU A 209 15.29 -3.89 2.56
N PHE A 210 14.45 -2.88 2.83
CA PHE A 210 13.99 -1.93 1.83
C PHE A 210 15.17 -1.13 1.27
N GLN A 211 15.29 -1.12 -0.06
CA GLN A 211 16.41 -0.45 -0.74
C GLN A 211 15.91 0.74 -1.57
N PRO A 212 16.32 1.97 -1.27
CA PRO A 212 15.99 3.17 -2.05
C PRO A 212 16.38 3.06 -3.53
N ALA A 213 17.49 2.38 -3.82
CA ALA A 213 17.93 2.13 -5.20
C ALA A 213 16.90 1.29 -5.98
N ALA A 214 16.33 0.26 -5.34
CA ALA A 214 15.30 -0.56 -5.97
C ALA A 214 14.00 0.24 -6.21
N LEU A 215 13.66 1.16 -5.30
CA LEU A 215 12.53 2.07 -5.52
C LEU A 215 12.75 2.95 -6.75
N ALA A 216 13.95 3.55 -6.89
CA ALA A 216 14.29 4.35 -8.07
C ALA A 216 14.14 3.55 -9.37
N ASP A 217 14.66 2.31 -9.43
CA ASP A 217 14.51 1.42 -10.59
C ASP A 217 13.04 1.15 -10.93
N ARG A 218 12.17 0.97 -9.92
CA ARG A 218 10.73 0.71 -10.13
C ARG A 218 10.00 1.95 -10.64
N LEU A 219 10.32 3.12 -10.10
CA LEU A 219 9.77 4.39 -10.55
C LEU A 219 10.10 4.65 -12.03
N GLU A 220 11.36 4.47 -12.42
CA GLU A 220 11.82 4.58 -13.82
C GLU A 220 11.07 3.58 -14.72
N THR A 221 11.02 2.30 -14.33
CA THR A 221 10.32 1.23 -15.08
C THR A 221 8.84 1.57 -15.29
N LEU A 222 8.17 2.10 -14.28
CA LEU A 222 6.75 2.44 -14.37
C LEU A 222 6.52 3.71 -15.19
N ALA A 223 7.43 4.68 -15.15
CA ALA A 223 7.37 5.85 -16.00
C ALA A 223 7.46 5.50 -17.50
N GLU A 224 8.19 4.43 -17.84
CA GLU A 224 8.29 3.91 -19.22
C GLU A 224 7.10 3.00 -19.61
N ALA A 225 6.29 2.55 -18.66
CA ALA A 225 5.19 1.64 -18.92
C ALA A 225 4.13 2.26 -19.85
N ALA A 226 3.45 1.43 -20.64
CA ALA A 226 2.42 1.88 -21.58
C ALA A 226 1.25 2.57 -20.86
N ASP A 227 0.81 3.74 -21.34
CA ASP A 227 -0.27 4.55 -20.77
C ASP A 227 -1.58 3.78 -20.61
N GLY A 228 -1.86 2.86 -21.52
CA GLY A 228 -3.05 2.01 -21.46
C GLY A 228 -3.18 1.24 -20.15
N ARG A 229 -2.05 0.92 -19.47
CA ARG A 229 -2.06 0.23 -18.18
C ARG A 229 -2.58 1.12 -17.04
N PHE A 230 -2.32 2.42 -17.12
CA PHE A 230 -2.80 3.44 -16.16
C PHE A 230 -4.25 3.83 -16.45
N ARG A 231 -4.60 4.02 -17.74
CA ARG A 231 -5.98 4.32 -18.17
C ARG A 231 -6.95 3.19 -17.81
N ALA A 232 -6.49 1.94 -17.87
CA ALA A 232 -7.27 0.78 -17.40
C ALA A 232 -7.57 0.81 -15.88
N ARG A 233 -6.91 1.69 -15.14
CA ARG A 233 -7.13 1.96 -13.71
C ARG A 233 -7.90 3.26 -13.46
N GLY A 234 -8.45 3.88 -14.50
CA GLY A 234 -9.28 5.07 -14.40
C GLY A 234 -8.55 6.40 -14.51
N LEU A 235 -7.20 6.43 -14.69
CA LEU A 235 -6.48 7.69 -14.83
C LEU A 235 -6.72 8.31 -16.23
N PRO A 236 -7.14 9.59 -16.30
CA PRO A 236 -7.16 10.36 -17.55
C PRO A 236 -5.76 10.54 -18.15
N GLY A 237 -5.65 10.69 -19.46
CA GLY A 237 -4.35 10.75 -20.14
C GLY A 237 -3.41 11.84 -19.63
N GLY A 238 -3.93 13.04 -19.35
CA GLY A 238 -3.11 14.14 -18.81
C GLY A 238 -2.55 13.87 -17.41
N GLU A 239 -3.28 13.12 -16.59
CA GLU A 239 -2.84 12.71 -15.27
C GLU A 239 -1.78 11.60 -15.35
N VAL A 240 -1.86 10.70 -16.36
CA VAL A 240 -0.82 9.70 -16.60
C VAL A 240 0.52 10.35 -16.89
N ASP A 241 0.55 11.39 -17.74
CA ASP A 241 1.77 12.13 -18.05
C ASP A 241 2.33 12.86 -16.83
N ALA A 242 1.46 13.43 -15.99
CA ALA A 242 1.88 14.09 -14.75
C ALA A 242 2.47 13.07 -13.75
N LEU A 243 1.81 11.93 -13.56
CA LEU A 243 2.26 10.86 -12.70
C LEU A 243 3.64 10.31 -13.13
N LYS A 244 3.84 10.08 -14.42
CA LYS A 244 5.11 9.60 -14.96
C LYS A 244 6.25 10.60 -14.78
N ARG A 245 5.99 11.90 -15.01
CA ARG A 245 6.98 12.95 -14.73
C ARG A 245 7.35 13.02 -13.27
N TRP A 246 6.37 12.93 -12.37
CA TRP A 246 6.61 12.88 -10.93
C TRP A 246 7.46 11.65 -10.55
N ALA A 247 7.14 10.48 -11.07
CA ALA A 247 7.91 9.26 -10.80
C ALA A 247 9.37 9.39 -11.25
N LEU A 248 9.62 9.94 -12.45
CA LEU A 248 10.99 10.19 -12.93
C LEU A 248 11.73 11.22 -12.09
N ALA A 249 11.07 12.31 -11.68
CA ALA A 249 11.69 13.31 -10.82
C ALA A 249 12.12 12.69 -9.48
N TRP A 250 11.23 11.95 -8.82
CA TRP A 250 11.56 11.28 -7.56
C TRP A 250 12.66 10.22 -7.73
N ALA A 251 12.65 9.44 -8.82
CA ALA A 251 13.73 8.51 -9.11
C ALA A 251 15.10 9.22 -9.25
N GLN A 252 15.13 10.38 -9.91
CA GLN A 252 16.33 11.19 -10.07
C GLN A 252 16.84 11.72 -8.72
N ASP A 253 15.95 12.24 -7.88
CA ASP A 253 16.30 12.71 -6.54
C ASP A 253 16.89 11.57 -5.70
N LEU A 254 16.26 10.38 -5.70
CA LEU A 254 16.79 9.19 -5.02
C LEU A 254 18.19 8.80 -5.52
N ARG A 255 18.44 8.89 -6.83
CA ARG A 255 19.78 8.60 -7.41
C ARG A 255 20.83 9.60 -6.94
N LEU A 256 20.47 10.87 -6.86
CA LEU A 256 21.38 11.91 -6.37
C LEU A 256 21.73 11.70 -4.91
N ASP A 257 20.74 11.48 -4.04
CA ASP A 257 20.93 11.19 -2.61
C ASP A 257 21.85 9.97 -2.39
N LEU A 258 21.68 8.91 -3.21
CA LEU A 258 22.52 7.71 -3.15
C LEU A 258 23.95 7.98 -3.56
N LEU A 259 24.18 8.84 -4.57
CA LEU A 259 25.53 9.25 -4.99
C LEU A 259 26.22 10.08 -3.92
N GLU A 260 25.52 11.08 -3.35
CA GLU A 260 26.05 11.93 -2.28
C GLU A 260 26.41 11.10 -1.03
N THR A 261 25.54 10.12 -0.67
CA THR A 261 25.81 9.22 0.46
C THR A 261 27.06 8.37 0.21
N ARG A 262 27.24 7.90 -1.02
CA ARG A 262 28.40 7.10 -1.40
C ARG A 262 29.68 7.94 -1.40
N GLU A 263 29.64 9.12 -1.98
CA GLU A 263 30.79 10.04 -1.99
C GLU A 263 31.20 10.44 -0.57
N ALA A 264 30.21 10.68 0.31
CA ALA A 264 30.48 10.95 1.72
C ALA A 264 31.14 9.76 2.44
N ALA A 265 30.69 8.53 2.14
CA ALA A 265 31.31 7.31 2.69
C ALA A 265 32.73 7.07 2.17
N ASP A 266 32.95 7.27 0.86
CA ASP A 266 34.26 7.13 0.22
C ASP A 266 35.22 8.23 0.68
N GLY A 267 34.74 9.46 0.94
CA GLY A 267 35.51 10.58 1.45
C GLY A 267 35.95 10.45 2.92
N LEU A 268 35.19 9.67 3.72
CA LEU A 268 35.60 9.29 5.09
C LEU A 268 36.72 8.24 5.11
N HIS A 269 36.93 7.55 4.00
CA HIS A 269 38.03 6.62 3.79
C HIS A 269 39.11 7.29 2.91
N ASP A 270 39.65 8.43 3.35
CA ASP A 270 40.76 9.11 2.64
C ASP A 270 42.07 8.34 2.95
N PRO A 271 42.64 7.62 1.94
CA PRO A 271 43.85 6.86 2.14
C PRO A 271 45.06 7.74 2.54
N TYR A 272 44.99 9.08 2.31
CA TYR A 272 45.99 10.01 2.77
C TYR A 272 45.94 10.26 4.28
N LEU A 273 44.79 10.17 4.93
CA LEU A 273 44.65 10.30 6.38
C LEU A 273 45.23 9.08 7.10
N GLU A 274 44.98 7.87 6.59
CA GLU A 274 45.56 6.63 7.13
C GLU A 274 47.11 6.63 7.01
N ASP A 275 47.67 7.15 5.91
CA ASP A 275 49.11 7.29 5.74
C ASP A 275 49.72 8.32 6.70
N VAL A 276 49.00 9.35 7.11
CA VAL A 276 49.47 10.36 8.07
C VAL A 276 49.45 9.77 9.49
N GLU A 277 48.36 9.13 9.90
CA GLU A 277 48.27 8.47 11.22
C GLU A 277 49.34 7.34 11.36
N ALA A 278 49.52 6.53 10.30
CA ALA A 278 50.56 5.49 10.30
C ALA A 278 51.98 6.06 10.38
N ARG A 279 52.24 7.25 9.84
CA ARG A 279 53.51 7.93 9.95
C ARG A 279 53.75 8.59 11.31
N GLU A 280 52.71 9.11 11.95
CA GLU A 280 52.79 9.65 13.30
C GLU A 280 53.06 8.54 14.32
N ASP A 281 52.37 7.38 14.21
CA ASP A 281 52.63 6.21 15.06
C ASP A 281 54.04 5.63 14.90
N LEU A 282 54.61 5.67 13.68
CA LEU A 282 55.98 5.25 13.43
C LEU A 282 57.01 6.27 13.98
N ALA A 283 56.71 7.55 14.00
CA ALA A 283 57.53 8.58 14.56
C ALA A 283 57.61 8.50 16.09
N ASP A 284 56.52 8.14 16.73
CA ASP A 284 56.45 8.00 18.21
C ASP A 284 57.13 6.70 18.72
N GLN A 285 57.32 5.71 17.84
CA GLN A 285 58.00 4.46 18.12
C GLN A 285 59.51 4.47 17.86
N ALA A 286 60.07 5.59 17.35
CA ALA A 286 61.49 5.71 17.12
C ALA A 286 62.26 5.81 18.48
N PRO A 287 63.17 4.86 18.82
CA PRO A 287 63.89 4.89 20.06
C PRO A 287 64.83 6.11 20.08
N GLY A 288 64.63 6.96 21.08
CA GLY A 288 65.45 8.15 21.28
C GLY A 288 66.93 7.82 21.22
N ALA A 289 67.61 8.29 20.19
CA ALA A 289 69.06 8.26 20.09
C ALA A 289 69.65 9.25 21.11
N GLY A 290 69.90 8.73 22.31
CA GLY A 290 70.65 9.42 23.36
C GLY A 290 72.04 9.79 22.84
N ARG A 291 72.26 11.06 22.50
CA ARG A 291 73.61 11.60 22.32
C ARG A 291 74.18 11.78 23.70
N GLN A 292 75.07 10.85 24.09
CA GLN A 292 75.95 10.98 25.18
C GLN A 292 77.12 11.90 24.68
N TYR A 293 77.20 13.11 25.22
CA TYR A 293 78.39 13.93 25.12
C TYR A 293 79.19 13.72 26.38
N ASP A 294 80.32 12.94 26.28
CA ASP A 294 81.40 12.97 27.26
C ASP A 294 82.30 14.24 27.04
N LEU A 295 82.53 14.93 28.15
CA LEU A 295 83.66 15.87 28.35
C LEU A 295 84.64 15.20 29.29
#